data_a5317afeac46263d38cff7c4a6b5476c
#
_entry.id   a5317afeac46263d38cff7c4a6b5476c
#
_cell.length_a   1.000
_cell.length_b   1.000
_cell.length_c   1.000
_cell.angle_alpha   90.00
_cell.angle_beta   90.00
_cell.angle_gamma   90.00
#
_symmetry.space_group_name_H-M   'P 1'
#
loop_
_entity.id
_entity.type
_entity.pdbx_description
1 polymer ?
#
loop_
_entity_poly.entity_id
_entity_poly.type
_entity_poly.pdbx_seq_one_letter_code
_entity_poly.pdbx_strand_id
1 'polypeptide(L)'
;WFFVLSMTTPSVFSGFSGQACGERIADSKSRVLITMDAYYRAGKLLDHKQMADIAVDKAKEEKAQPEKVLIWQRHPGKYSAQTALVQGRDFIVNDILPKYRGRRIEPERMLATDPLFLMYTSGSTGRPKACQHSTGGYLAYVTGTSKYIQDIHPEDVYWCMADIGWITGHSYIVYGPLALGASSVVYEGVPTHPDAGRSWRIAEELGVNIFHTSPTAIRALRRAGEDIPTKYNYHFKHMTTVGEPIEPEVWRWYYNVVGKGEAVVVDTWWQTENGGFLCSTVPAIAPMKPGSAGPGVPGIYPIIYDDEGKELAAGAGKAGNICIRNPWPGLMQTIWGYPERMTTQYFERYCKDKSXXXXGRTSRETGRSMRPTAISASSGALTMSSTWRATGLGPRRSRAPPSPCPKWRRRPSCPFPTSSRVASPNCMFP
;
A
#
# COMPACT_ATOMS: atom_id res chain seq x y z
N TRP A 1 10.56 -1.79 12.09
CA TRP A 1 10.66 -1.07 10.81
C TRP A 1 11.91 -0.22 10.80
N PHE A 2 12.55 -0.14 9.65
CA PHE A 2 13.60 0.82 9.41
C PHE A 2 13.00 1.97 8.61
N PHE A 3 13.03 3.17 9.15
CA PHE A 3 12.75 4.38 8.41
C PHE A 3 14.07 5.03 8.08
N VAL A 4 14.31 5.27 6.84
CA VAL A 4 15.53 5.86 6.36
C VAL A 4 15.17 7.25 5.82
N LEU A 5 15.63 8.30 6.51
CA LEU A 5 15.26 9.67 6.17
C LEU A 5 16.32 10.29 5.24
N SER A 6 15.86 10.58 4.04
CA SER A 6 16.55 11.43 3.08
C SER A 6 15.56 12.52 2.68
N MET A 7 15.81 13.21 1.59
CA MET A 7 14.80 14.11 1.01
C MET A 7 13.54 13.32 0.61
N THR A 8 13.70 12.01 0.36
CA THR A 8 12.63 11.06 0.12
C THR A 8 12.83 9.86 1.07
N THR A 9 11.81 9.46 1.79
CA THR A 9 11.92 8.49 2.90
C THR A 9 11.62 7.06 2.44
N PRO A 10 12.64 6.18 2.28
CA PRO A 10 12.34 4.77 2.08
C PRO A 10 12.02 4.07 3.38
N SER A 11 11.04 3.18 3.38
CA SER A 11 10.77 2.22 4.45
C SER A 11 11.33 0.86 4.05
N VAL A 12 11.87 0.14 5.01
CA VAL A 12 12.44 -1.18 4.77
C VAL A 12 11.75 -2.18 5.71
N PHE A 13 11.23 -3.25 5.12
CA PHE A 13 10.59 -4.32 5.87
C PHE A 13 11.54 -4.90 6.93
N SER A 14 11.08 -5.00 8.17
CA SER A 14 11.91 -5.45 9.30
C SER A 14 12.39 -6.90 9.18
N GLY A 15 11.80 -7.68 8.29
CA GLY A 15 12.24 -9.05 8.02
C GLY A 15 13.37 -9.18 7.01
N PHE A 16 13.82 -8.06 6.41
CA PHE A 16 14.99 -8.09 5.53
C PHE A 16 16.27 -8.14 6.36
N SER A 17 17.33 -8.68 5.75
CA SER A 17 18.66 -8.70 6.40
C SER A 17 19.24 -7.29 6.53
N GLY A 18 20.17 -7.12 7.46
CA GLY A 18 20.91 -5.86 7.58
C GLY A 18 21.62 -5.48 6.28
N GLN A 19 22.16 -6.47 5.55
CA GLN A 19 22.79 -6.25 4.24
C GLN A 19 21.80 -5.62 3.25
N ALA A 20 20.61 -6.22 3.13
CA ALA A 20 19.58 -5.69 2.22
C ALA A 20 19.12 -4.28 2.61
N CYS A 21 19.08 -3.98 3.90
CA CYS A 21 18.77 -2.64 4.39
C CYS A 21 19.89 -1.66 4.03
N GLY A 22 21.16 -2.07 4.22
CA GLY A 22 22.33 -1.26 3.91
C GLY A 22 22.43 -0.87 2.44
N GLU A 23 22.12 -1.81 1.54
CA GLU A 23 22.05 -1.54 0.10
C GLU A 23 21.05 -0.42 -0.22
N ARG A 24 19.90 -0.43 0.45
CA ARG A 24 18.86 0.59 0.26
C ARG A 24 19.28 1.94 0.83
N ILE A 25 19.96 1.95 1.98
CA ILE A 25 20.53 3.17 2.57
C ILE A 25 21.54 3.79 1.59
N ALA A 26 22.43 2.96 1.04
CA ALA A 26 23.46 3.43 0.11
C ALA A 26 22.84 3.98 -1.18
N ASP A 27 21.90 3.25 -1.77
CA ASP A 27 21.24 3.65 -3.02
C ASP A 27 20.45 4.95 -2.85
N SER A 28 19.72 5.10 -1.73
CA SER A 28 18.92 6.30 -1.45
C SER A 28 19.75 7.47 -0.91
N LYS A 29 21.00 7.23 -0.53
CA LYS A 29 21.91 8.20 0.12
C LYS A 29 21.26 8.80 1.37
N SER A 30 20.65 7.96 2.17
CA SER A 30 19.88 8.40 3.32
C SER A 30 20.76 8.85 4.47
N ARG A 31 20.47 10.02 5.01
CA ARG A 31 21.28 10.66 6.05
C ARG A 31 20.92 10.21 7.47
N VAL A 32 19.68 9.76 7.67
CA VAL A 32 19.20 9.36 9.00
C VAL A 32 18.53 7.99 8.89
N LEU A 33 18.88 7.10 9.79
CA LEU A 33 18.21 5.81 9.96
C LEU A 33 17.39 5.85 11.24
N ILE A 34 16.09 5.55 11.16
CA ILE A 34 15.22 5.38 12.34
C ILE A 34 14.97 3.90 12.52
N THR A 35 15.20 3.39 13.71
CA THR A 35 15.08 1.98 14.03
C THR A 35 14.59 1.78 15.47
N MET A 36 14.64 0.56 15.96
CA MET A 36 14.34 0.23 17.36
C MET A 36 15.43 -0.67 17.93
N ASP A 37 15.46 -0.80 19.24
CA ASP A 37 16.42 -1.70 19.91
C ASP A 37 16.11 -3.16 19.60
N ALA A 38 14.86 -3.60 19.84
CA ALA A 38 14.43 -4.98 19.67
C ALA A 38 12.93 -5.04 19.45
N TYR A 39 12.43 -6.18 18.95
CA TYR A 39 10.98 -6.42 18.79
C TYR A 39 10.68 -7.92 18.90
N TYR A 40 9.44 -8.22 19.25
CA TYR A 40 8.99 -9.60 19.32
C TYR A 40 8.38 -10.06 17.98
N ARG A 41 8.77 -11.25 17.53
CA ARG A 41 8.16 -11.91 16.39
C ARG A 41 7.93 -13.38 16.70
N ALA A 42 6.68 -13.80 16.69
CA ALA A 42 6.26 -15.17 17.06
C ALA A 42 6.86 -15.61 18.41
N GLY A 43 6.83 -14.71 19.40
CA GLY A 43 7.32 -14.99 20.75
C GLY A 43 8.84 -14.85 20.95
N LYS A 44 9.62 -14.66 19.88
CA LYS A 44 11.07 -14.49 19.97
C LYS A 44 11.43 -13.01 19.95
N LEU A 45 12.28 -12.59 20.87
CA LEU A 45 12.85 -11.25 20.87
C LEU A 45 14.02 -11.20 19.89
N LEU A 46 13.95 -10.30 18.93
CA LEU A 46 14.97 -10.13 17.89
C LEU A 46 15.72 -8.81 18.12
N ASP A 47 17.05 -8.86 18.07
CA ASP A 47 17.92 -7.68 18.21
C ASP A 47 17.92 -6.90 16.90
N HIS A 48 17.13 -5.82 16.87
CA HIS A 48 16.98 -5.01 15.66
C HIS A 48 18.10 -3.97 15.54
N LYS A 49 18.70 -3.56 16.66
CA LYS A 49 19.86 -2.65 16.67
C LYS A 49 21.06 -3.32 16.00
N GLN A 50 21.29 -4.60 16.26
CA GLN A 50 22.35 -5.36 15.58
C GLN A 50 22.13 -5.36 14.05
N MET A 51 20.89 -5.54 13.61
CA MET A 51 20.57 -5.49 12.17
C MET A 51 20.83 -4.10 11.60
N ALA A 52 20.54 -3.05 12.36
CA ALA A 52 20.83 -1.68 11.96
C ALA A 52 22.32 -1.41 11.82
N ASP A 53 23.14 -1.94 12.72
CA ASP A 53 24.61 -1.80 12.64
C ASP A 53 25.15 -2.48 11.38
N ILE A 54 24.69 -3.70 11.09
CA ILE A 54 25.05 -4.40 9.84
C ILE A 54 24.67 -3.55 8.62
N ALA A 55 23.49 -2.90 8.65
CA ALA A 55 23.04 -2.05 7.56
C ALA A 55 23.94 -0.82 7.39
N VAL A 56 24.34 -0.18 8.50
CA VAL A 56 25.23 0.98 8.46
C VAL A 56 26.61 0.59 7.92
N ASP A 57 27.15 -0.55 8.38
CA ASP A 57 28.45 -1.04 7.90
C ASP A 57 28.40 -1.35 6.39
N LYS A 58 27.31 -1.97 5.93
CA LYS A 58 27.12 -2.23 4.49
C LYS A 58 27.05 -0.94 3.70
N ALA A 59 26.31 0.06 4.16
CA ALA A 59 26.23 1.36 3.48
C ALA A 59 27.59 2.09 3.47
N LYS A 60 28.38 1.90 4.51
CA LYS A 60 29.75 2.48 4.62
C LYS A 60 30.66 1.96 3.52
N GLU A 61 30.52 0.69 3.11
CA GLU A 61 31.31 0.15 1.98
C GLU A 61 31.13 0.97 0.71
N GLU A 62 29.94 1.57 0.52
CA GLU A 62 29.61 2.42 -0.63
C GLU A 62 29.75 3.93 -0.31
N LYS A 63 30.40 4.29 0.81
CA LYS A 63 30.62 5.67 1.28
C LYS A 63 29.31 6.45 1.44
N ALA A 64 28.24 5.77 1.83
CA ALA A 64 26.89 6.33 1.94
C ALA A 64 26.21 5.98 3.29
N GLN A 65 27.00 5.82 4.34
CA GLN A 65 26.46 5.53 5.67
C GLN A 65 25.63 6.71 6.21
N PRO A 66 24.58 6.45 6.97
CA PRO A 66 23.80 7.52 7.58
C PRO A 66 24.63 8.28 8.62
N GLU A 67 24.37 9.58 8.72
CA GLU A 67 25.02 10.48 9.70
C GLU A 67 24.51 10.19 11.11
N LYS A 68 23.24 9.82 11.25
CA LYS A 68 22.57 9.61 12.53
C LYS A 68 21.71 8.36 12.50
N VAL A 69 21.68 7.65 13.63
CA VAL A 69 20.78 6.52 13.85
C VAL A 69 19.90 6.86 15.06
N LEU A 70 18.59 6.95 14.84
CA LEU A 70 17.61 7.24 15.88
C LEU A 70 16.99 5.92 16.33
N ILE A 71 17.18 5.56 17.59
CA ILE A 71 16.79 4.26 18.12
C ILE A 71 15.63 4.42 19.09
N TRP A 72 14.47 3.86 18.73
CA TRP A 72 13.35 3.77 19.66
C TRP A 72 13.59 2.63 20.63
N GLN A 73 13.78 2.95 21.89
CA GLN A 73 14.05 1.96 22.92
C GLN A 73 12.74 1.38 23.44
N ARG A 74 12.38 0.21 22.94
CA ARG A 74 11.13 -0.50 23.28
C ARG A 74 11.31 -1.54 24.38
N HIS A 75 12.50 -2.14 24.45
CA HIS A 75 12.79 -3.22 25.40
C HIS A 75 14.10 -2.97 26.13
N PRO A 76 14.17 -1.90 26.97
CA PRO A 76 15.40 -1.55 27.67
C PRO A 76 15.97 -2.73 28.47
N GLY A 77 17.23 -3.02 28.28
CA GLY A 77 17.92 -4.09 28.98
C GLY A 77 17.63 -5.51 28.50
N LYS A 78 16.80 -5.68 27.46
CA LYS A 78 16.46 -7.01 26.94
C LYS A 78 17.20 -7.37 25.65
N TYR A 79 17.76 -6.40 24.95
CA TYR A 79 18.54 -6.67 23.74
C TYR A 79 20.00 -6.97 24.12
N SER A 80 20.72 -7.54 23.17
CA SER A 80 22.09 -7.99 23.40
C SER A 80 23.01 -6.87 23.90
N ALA A 81 23.79 -7.16 24.90
CA ALA A 81 24.84 -6.27 25.39
C ALA A 81 25.93 -6.01 24.33
N GLN A 82 25.99 -6.85 23.31
CA GLN A 82 26.93 -6.69 22.19
C GLN A 82 26.53 -5.56 21.23
N THR A 83 25.27 -5.11 21.31
CA THR A 83 24.78 -4.01 20.46
C THR A 83 24.92 -2.67 21.18
N ALA A 84 26.13 -2.31 21.52
CA ALA A 84 26.44 -1.04 22.19
C ALA A 84 26.09 0.17 21.30
N LEU A 85 25.72 1.28 21.94
CA LEU A 85 25.50 2.53 21.23
C LEU A 85 26.82 3.13 20.75
N VAL A 86 26.86 3.56 19.51
CA VAL A 86 28.02 4.23 18.92
C VAL A 86 27.91 5.74 19.20
N GLN A 87 28.86 6.27 19.97
CA GLN A 87 28.86 7.68 20.36
C GLN A 87 28.92 8.59 19.14
N GLY A 88 28.10 9.63 19.13
CA GLY A 88 28.02 10.63 18.07
C GLY A 88 27.16 10.22 16.88
N ARG A 89 26.89 8.91 16.74
CA ARG A 89 26.02 8.38 15.67
C ARG A 89 24.63 8.02 16.19
N ASP A 90 24.58 7.30 17.32
CA ASP A 90 23.35 6.69 17.83
C ASP A 90 22.69 7.57 18.89
N PHE A 91 21.39 7.77 18.76
CA PHE A 91 20.59 8.62 19.65
C PHE A 91 19.32 7.88 20.07
N ILE A 92 19.07 7.83 21.38
CA ILE A 92 17.87 7.21 21.93
C ILE A 92 16.69 8.18 21.76
N VAL A 93 15.69 7.78 20.99
CA VAL A 93 14.50 8.60 20.69
C VAL A 93 13.74 8.92 21.98
N ASN A 94 13.68 7.97 22.91
CA ASN A 94 13.01 8.15 24.21
C ASN A 94 13.57 9.32 25.02
N ASP A 95 14.88 9.64 24.86
CA ASP A 95 15.52 10.76 25.55
C ASP A 95 15.32 12.10 24.83
N ILE A 96 15.01 12.02 23.53
CA ILE A 96 14.87 13.20 22.66
C ILE A 96 13.43 13.72 22.67
N LEU A 97 12.48 12.82 22.47
CA LEU A 97 11.07 13.20 22.28
C LEU A 97 10.49 14.06 23.41
N PRO A 98 10.79 13.80 24.71
CA PRO A 98 10.23 14.64 25.78
C PRO A 98 10.59 16.12 25.64
N LYS A 99 11.78 16.42 25.06
CA LYS A 99 12.23 17.81 24.85
C LYS A 99 11.42 18.56 23.82
N TYR A 100 10.66 17.82 22.99
CA TYR A 100 9.87 18.40 21.90
C TYR A 100 8.36 18.26 22.11
N ARG A 101 7.92 17.70 23.24
CA ARG A 101 6.50 17.59 23.56
C ARG A 101 5.83 18.95 23.54
N GLY A 102 4.69 19.01 22.87
CA GLY A 102 3.91 20.25 22.76
C GLY A 102 4.44 21.26 21.74
N ARG A 103 5.61 21.00 21.16
CA ARG A 103 6.12 21.87 20.09
C ARG A 103 5.42 21.56 18.78
N ARG A 104 4.82 22.55 18.18
CA ARG A 104 4.27 22.45 16.83
C ARG A 104 5.36 22.80 15.83
N ILE A 105 5.56 21.94 14.87
CA ILE A 105 6.46 22.18 13.73
C ILE A 105 5.57 22.42 12.52
N GLU A 106 5.72 23.57 11.88
CA GLU A 106 4.95 23.88 10.67
C GLU A 106 5.38 22.94 9.53
N PRO A 107 4.41 22.33 8.81
CA PRO A 107 4.75 21.48 7.69
C PRO A 107 5.47 22.26 6.58
N GLU A 108 6.46 21.62 5.98
CA GLU A 108 7.13 22.17 4.80
C GLU A 108 6.14 22.22 3.63
N ARG A 109 6.13 23.30 2.90
CA ARG A 109 5.30 23.45 1.70
C ARG A 109 5.91 22.68 0.55
N MET A 110 5.16 21.71 0.01
CA MET A 110 5.61 20.84 -1.04
C MET A 110 4.80 21.07 -2.31
N LEU A 111 5.45 20.96 -3.46
CA LEU A 111 4.74 20.90 -4.73
C LEU A 111 4.12 19.51 -4.89
N ALA A 112 3.02 19.42 -5.62
CA ALA A 112 2.38 18.13 -5.88
C ALA A 112 3.30 17.13 -6.60
N THR A 113 4.29 17.66 -7.32
CA THR A 113 5.27 16.86 -8.05
C THR A 113 6.54 16.55 -7.25
N ASP A 114 6.70 17.11 -6.05
CA ASP A 114 7.87 16.80 -5.24
C ASP A 114 7.86 15.33 -4.82
N PRO A 115 9.02 14.70 -4.73
CA PRO A 115 9.10 13.31 -4.25
C PRO A 115 8.60 13.17 -2.82
N LEU A 116 7.81 12.13 -2.57
CA LEU A 116 7.29 11.82 -1.23
C LEU A 116 8.10 10.72 -0.56
N PHE A 117 8.26 9.60 -1.24
CA PHE A 117 9.01 8.46 -0.71
C PHE A 117 9.57 7.59 -1.83
N LEU A 118 10.49 6.72 -1.45
CA LEU A 118 11.04 5.67 -2.31
C LEU A 118 10.56 4.30 -1.79
N MET A 119 9.98 3.50 -2.66
CA MET A 119 9.58 2.14 -2.31
C MET A 119 10.37 1.14 -3.15
N TYR A 120 11.16 0.30 -2.47
CA TYR A 120 12.02 -0.67 -3.12
C TYR A 120 11.28 -1.95 -3.48
N THR A 121 11.43 -2.37 -4.74
CA THR A 121 10.92 -3.66 -5.22
C THR A 121 12.09 -4.53 -5.68
N SER A 122 11.84 -5.84 -5.77
CA SER A 122 12.82 -6.76 -6.34
C SER A 122 13.01 -6.47 -7.83
N GLY A 123 14.23 -6.15 -8.21
CA GLY A 123 14.56 -5.93 -9.62
C GLY A 123 14.86 -7.24 -10.33
N SER A 124 14.49 -7.31 -11.61
CA SER A 124 14.81 -8.48 -12.46
C SER A 124 16.33 -8.67 -12.65
N THR A 125 17.12 -7.63 -12.38
CA THR A 125 18.59 -7.63 -12.55
C THR A 125 19.34 -7.88 -11.23
N GLY A 126 18.64 -8.30 -10.17
CA GLY A 126 19.24 -8.57 -8.87
C GLY A 126 19.36 -7.36 -7.94
N ARG A 127 19.56 -6.15 -8.45
CA ARG A 127 19.56 -4.94 -7.63
C ARG A 127 18.13 -4.43 -7.43
N PRO A 128 17.73 -4.09 -6.20
CA PRO A 128 16.43 -3.49 -5.96
C PRO A 128 16.21 -2.23 -6.79
N LYS A 129 14.96 -1.99 -7.21
CA LYS A 129 14.56 -0.73 -7.87
C LYS A 129 13.75 0.11 -6.88
N ALA A 130 14.10 1.38 -6.76
CA ALA A 130 13.38 2.33 -5.92
C ALA A 130 12.34 3.08 -6.76
N CYS A 131 11.09 2.75 -6.58
CA CYS A 131 9.97 3.47 -7.20
C CYS A 131 9.76 4.79 -6.46
N GLN A 132 9.93 5.91 -7.14
CA GLN A 132 9.73 7.24 -6.56
C GLN A 132 8.30 7.69 -6.78
N HIS A 133 7.59 8.01 -5.70
CA HIS A 133 6.21 8.51 -5.76
C HIS A 133 6.14 10.01 -5.45
N SER A 134 5.22 10.70 -6.11
CA SER A 134 4.98 12.13 -5.93
C SER A 134 4.16 12.43 -4.68
N THR A 135 4.29 13.63 -4.16
CA THR A 135 3.54 14.06 -2.96
C THR A 135 2.03 14.17 -3.25
N GLY A 136 1.63 15.02 -4.18
CA GLY A 136 0.21 15.30 -4.41
C GLY A 136 -0.51 14.24 -5.22
N GLY A 137 0.12 13.77 -6.30
CA GLY A 137 -0.50 12.78 -7.19
C GLY A 137 -0.78 11.47 -6.48
N TYR A 138 0.22 10.97 -5.76
CA TYR A 138 0.07 9.73 -4.98
C TYR A 138 -1.01 9.88 -3.91
N LEU A 139 -0.96 10.95 -3.11
CA LEU A 139 -1.92 11.15 -2.02
C LEU A 139 -3.36 11.26 -2.55
N ALA A 140 -3.57 12.02 -3.62
CA ALA A 140 -4.90 12.14 -4.24
C ALA A 140 -5.43 10.78 -4.70
N TYR A 141 -4.56 9.96 -5.28
CA TYR A 141 -4.94 8.64 -5.81
C TYR A 141 -5.29 7.65 -4.70
N VAL A 142 -4.42 7.54 -3.67
CA VAL A 142 -4.67 6.57 -2.59
C VAL A 142 -5.87 6.98 -1.74
N THR A 143 -6.07 8.28 -1.52
CA THR A 143 -7.26 8.80 -0.83
C THR A 143 -8.53 8.45 -1.62
N GLY A 144 -8.52 8.68 -2.94
CA GLY A 144 -9.65 8.35 -3.81
C GLY A 144 -9.98 6.87 -3.82
N THR A 145 -8.96 6.01 -3.96
CA THR A 145 -9.19 4.55 -3.97
C THR A 145 -9.61 4.04 -2.59
N SER A 146 -9.09 4.61 -1.50
CA SER A 146 -9.56 4.27 -0.15
C SER A 146 -11.03 4.64 0.03
N LYS A 147 -11.43 5.81 -0.47
CA LYS A 147 -12.81 6.29 -0.36
C LYS A 147 -13.79 5.45 -1.19
N TYR A 148 -13.46 5.17 -2.46
CA TYR A 148 -14.44 4.59 -3.39
C TYR A 148 -14.38 3.06 -3.49
N ILE A 149 -13.24 2.43 -3.18
CA ILE A 149 -13.09 0.98 -3.27
C ILE A 149 -13.21 0.33 -1.89
N GLN A 150 -12.67 0.96 -0.84
CA GLN A 150 -12.74 0.43 0.52
C GLN A 150 -13.87 1.07 1.34
N ASP A 151 -14.55 2.07 0.79
CA ASP A 151 -15.66 2.76 1.44
C ASP A 151 -15.30 3.29 2.83
N ILE A 152 -14.11 3.88 2.95
CA ILE A 152 -13.60 4.39 4.23
C ILE A 152 -14.22 5.75 4.56
N HIS A 153 -14.71 5.89 5.79
CA HIS A 153 -15.28 7.11 6.37
C HIS A 153 -14.57 7.46 7.68
N PRO A 154 -14.67 8.71 8.16
CA PRO A 154 -13.96 9.13 9.38
C PRO A 154 -14.29 8.32 10.64
N GLU A 155 -15.50 7.81 10.72
CA GLU A 155 -15.95 7.02 11.87
C GLU A 155 -15.48 5.57 11.85
N ASP A 156 -14.84 5.12 10.76
CA ASP A 156 -14.43 3.73 10.61
C ASP A 156 -13.17 3.39 11.40
N VAL A 157 -13.12 2.16 11.86
CA VAL A 157 -11.90 1.53 12.39
C VAL A 157 -11.40 0.55 11.33
N TYR A 158 -10.35 0.96 10.68
CA TYR A 158 -9.75 0.28 9.53
C TYR A 158 -8.55 -0.53 9.98
N TRP A 159 -8.45 -1.77 9.53
CA TRP A 159 -7.27 -2.60 9.83
C TRP A 159 -6.70 -3.24 8.57
N CYS A 160 -5.49 -2.85 8.21
CA CYS A 160 -4.72 -3.49 7.17
C CYS A 160 -3.59 -4.33 7.82
N MET A 161 -3.52 -5.61 7.47
CA MET A 161 -2.52 -6.52 8.04
C MET A 161 -1.16 -6.47 7.32
N ALA A 162 -1.01 -5.61 6.33
CA ALA A 162 0.26 -5.45 5.63
C ALA A 162 1.30 -4.76 6.52
N ASP A 163 2.56 -4.92 6.15
CA ASP A 163 3.67 -4.20 6.80
C ASP A 163 3.93 -2.89 6.05
N ILE A 164 4.29 -1.83 6.78
CA ILE A 164 4.59 -0.52 6.17
C ILE A 164 5.87 -0.53 5.33
N GLY A 165 6.68 -1.58 5.41
CA GLY A 165 7.80 -1.80 4.51
C GLY A 165 7.40 -2.19 3.08
N TRP A 166 6.10 -2.34 2.82
CA TRP A 166 5.53 -2.59 1.51
C TRP A 166 4.65 -1.42 1.08
N ILE A 167 4.46 -1.28 -0.23
CA ILE A 167 3.60 -0.20 -0.76
C ILE A 167 2.17 -0.28 -0.19
N THR A 168 1.66 -1.47 0.08
CA THR A 168 0.32 -1.64 0.66
C THR A 168 0.23 -0.95 2.02
N GLY A 169 1.28 -1.05 2.84
CA GLY A 169 1.31 -0.36 4.14
C GLY A 169 1.34 1.16 3.98
N HIS A 170 2.12 1.66 3.00
CA HIS A 170 2.11 3.10 2.71
C HIS A 170 0.73 3.55 2.27
N SER A 171 0.20 2.94 1.22
CA SER A 171 -1.06 3.37 0.60
C SER A 171 -2.26 3.18 1.54
N TYR A 172 -2.32 2.02 2.21
CA TYR A 172 -3.53 1.58 2.89
C TYR A 172 -3.35 1.25 4.39
N ILE A 173 -2.31 1.78 5.05
CA ILE A 173 -2.25 1.94 6.51
C ILE A 173 -2.06 3.42 6.83
N VAL A 174 -1.07 4.05 6.15
CA VAL A 174 -0.65 5.40 6.50
C VAL A 174 -1.43 6.45 5.70
N TYR A 175 -1.26 6.49 4.36
CA TYR A 175 -1.71 7.67 3.62
C TYR A 175 -3.22 7.69 3.36
N GLY A 176 -3.79 6.63 2.79
CA GLY A 176 -5.20 6.62 2.39
C GLY A 176 -6.18 6.77 3.56
N PRO A 177 -6.17 5.83 4.52
CA PRO A 177 -7.12 5.88 5.64
C PRO A 177 -6.98 7.13 6.50
N LEU A 178 -5.74 7.55 6.81
CA LEU A 178 -5.52 8.74 7.66
C LEU A 178 -5.91 10.03 6.95
N ALA A 179 -5.74 10.11 5.63
CA ALA A 179 -6.20 11.27 4.85
C ALA A 179 -7.73 11.40 4.85
N LEU A 180 -8.44 10.28 5.08
CA LEU A 180 -9.90 10.26 5.19
C LEU A 180 -10.40 10.44 6.64
N GLY A 181 -9.47 10.55 7.60
CA GLY A 181 -9.82 10.76 9.01
C GLY A 181 -10.18 9.48 9.77
N ALA A 182 -10.01 8.31 9.16
CA ALA A 182 -10.34 7.04 9.81
C ALA A 182 -9.30 6.64 10.85
N SER A 183 -9.69 5.81 11.81
CA SER A 183 -8.77 5.18 12.74
C SER A 183 -8.10 3.98 12.07
N SER A 184 -6.77 3.95 12.04
CA SER A 184 -6.02 2.86 11.41
C SER A 184 -5.33 2.01 12.48
N VAL A 185 -5.67 0.72 12.53
CA VAL A 185 -5.10 -0.21 13.51
C VAL A 185 -3.71 -0.63 13.06
N VAL A 186 -2.75 -0.49 13.96
CA VAL A 186 -1.37 -0.95 13.78
C VAL A 186 -1.08 -1.98 14.87
N TYR A 187 -0.58 -3.15 14.49
CA TYR A 187 -0.28 -4.21 15.44
C TYR A 187 1.13 -4.77 15.24
N GLU A 188 1.66 -5.37 16.29
CA GLU A 188 2.98 -5.99 16.25
C GLU A 188 2.87 -7.51 16.29
N GLY A 189 3.59 -8.19 15.42
CA GLY A 189 3.72 -9.64 15.45
C GLY A 189 3.06 -10.33 14.26
N VAL A 190 2.77 -11.62 14.44
CA VAL A 190 2.13 -12.43 13.39
C VAL A 190 0.67 -12.72 13.75
N PRO A 191 -0.20 -12.86 12.75
CA PRO A 191 -1.67 -12.92 13.00
C PRO A 191 -2.13 -14.09 13.87
N THR A 192 -1.34 -15.17 13.92
CA THR A 192 -1.72 -16.41 14.63
C THR A 192 -0.91 -16.65 15.92
N HIS A 193 -0.16 -15.66 16.39
CA HIS A 193 0.60 -15.76 17.64
C HIS A 193 0.07 -14.75 18.67
N PRO A 194 -0.19 -15.12 19.94
CA PRO A 194 0.13 -16.40 20.60
C PRO A 194 -0.83 -17.54 20.26
N ASP A 195 -2.00 -17.23 19.67
CA ASP A 195 -3.00 -18.23 19.33
C ASP A 195 -3.77 -17.82 18.06
N ALA A 196 -4.53 -18.76 17.52
CA ALA A 196 -5.27 -18.57 16.26
C ALA A 196 -6.43 -17.56 16.38
N GLY A 197 -6.84 -17.22 17.59
CA GLY A 197 -7.91 -16.25 17.86
C GLY A 197 -7.45 -14.80 17.88
N ARG A 198 -6.12 -14.57 17.86
CA ARG A 198 -5.57 -13.22 18.05
C ARG A 198 -6.17 -12.16 17.11
N SER A 199 -6.25 -12.47 15.83
CA SER A 199 -6.75 -11.50 14.85
C SER A 199 -8.21 -11.12 15.12
N TRP A 200 -9.02 -12.11 15.47
CA TRP A 200 -10.42 -11.91 15.70
C TRP A 200 -10.69 -11.16 17.02
N ARG A 201 -9.87 -11.45 18.04
CA ARG A 201 -9.91 -10.74 19.33
C ARG A 201 -9.56 -9.25 19.11
N ILE A 202 -8.53 -8.95 18.33
CA ILE A 202 -8.17 -7.56 17.98
C ILE A 202 -9.34 -6.87 17.26
N ALA A 203 -9.94 -7.58 16.29
CA ALA A 203 -11.07 -7.02 15.54
C ALA A 203 -12.26 -6.70 16.45
N GLU A 204 -12.56 -7.61 17.38
CA GLU A 204 -13.65 -7.43 18.35
C GLU A 204 -13.35 -6.29 19.34
N GLU A 205 -12.18 -6.33 19.98
CA GLU A 205 -11.80 -5.35 21.03
C GLU A 205 -11.71 -3.92 20.49
N LEU A 206 -11.24 -3.76 19.26
CA LEU A 206 -11.07 -2.44 18.66
C LEU A 206 -12.25 -2.00 17.79
N GLY A 207 -13.27 -2.87 17.62
CA GLY A 207 -14.42 -2.56 16.79
C GLY A 207 -14.05 -2.37 15.30
N VAL A 208 -13.12 -3.19 14.81
CA VAL A 208 -12.70 -3.09 13.38
C VAL A 208 -13.90 -3.39 12.49
N ASN A 209 -14.19 -2.48 11.56
CA ASN A 209 -15.29 -2.66 10.61
C ASN A 209 -14.84 -2.71 9.15
N ILE A 210 -13.57 -2.37 8.87
CA ILE A 210 -12.98 -2.55 7.52
C ILE A 210 -11.68 -3.34 7.66
N PHE A 211 -11.59 -4.47 6.94
CA PHE A 211 -10.46 -5.39 7.07
C PHE A 211 -9.76 -5.61 5.73
N HIS A 212 -8.47 -5.33 5.67
CA HIS A 212 -7.66 -5.43 4.45
C HIS A 212 -6.47 -6.38 4.69
N THR A 213 -6.38 -7.45 3.88
CA THR A 213 -5.32 -8.44 4.09
C THR A 213 -4.96 -9.17 2.79
N SER A 214 -4.03 -10.13 2.86
CA SER A 214 -3.61 -10.91 1.69
C SER A 214 -4.25 -12.31 1.69
N PRO A 215 -4.48 -12.91 0.52
CA PRO A 215 -4.94 -14.29 0.45
C PRO A 215 -4.04 -15.28 1.20
N THR A 216 -2.72 -15.05 1.21
CA THR A 216 -1.78 -15.86 2.01
C THR A 216 -2.12 -15.79 3.51
N ALA A 217 -2.42 -14.60 4.03
CA ALA A 217 -2.82 -14.45 5.44
C ALA A 217 -4.17 -15.13 5.69
N ILE A 218 -5.13 -14.98 4.77
CA ILE A 218 -6.45 -15.62 4.85
C ILE A 218 -6.29 -17.14 4.91
N ARG A 219 -5.46 -17.71 4.02
CA ARG A 219 -5.20 -19.17 4.02
C ARG A 219 -4.55 -19.62 5.33
N ALA A 220 -3.64 -18.82 5.89
CA ALA A 220 -3.01 -19.14 7.18
C ALA A 220 -4.03 -19.12 8.32
N LEU A 221 -4.90 -18.11 8.35
CA LEU A 221 -5.97 -18.01 9.36
C LEU A 221 -6.97 -19.16 9.22
N ARG A 222 -7.35 -19.53 7.99
CA ARG A 222 -8.25 -20.65 7.73
C ARG A 222 -7.64 -21.97 8.22
N ARG A 223 -6.36 -22.22 7.90
CA ARG A 223 -5.65 -23.43 8.36
C ARG A 223 -5.51 -23.49 9.88
N ALA A 224 -5.42 -22.35 10.54
CA ALA A 224 -5.36 -22.30 12.00
C ALA A 224 -6.67 -22.74 12.67
N GLY A 225 -7.79 -22.69 11.93
CA GLY A 225 -9.10 -23.17 12.37
C GLY A 225 -10.22 -22.46 11.65
N GLU A 226 -10.98 -23.21 10.83
CA GLU A 226 -12.02 -22.62 9.97
C GLU A 226 -13.17 -21.98 10.77
N ASP A 227 -13.46 -22.49 11.97
CA ASP A 227 -14.54 -22.03 12.84
C ASP A 227 -14.11 -20.95 13.84
N ILE A 228 -12.81 -20.68 13.98
CA ILE A 228 -12.32 -19.75 15.01
C ILE A 228 -12.94 -18.35 14.87
N PRO A 229 -13.08 -17.79 13.65
CA PRO A 229 -13.71 -16.46 13.52
C PRO A 229 -15.10 -16.36 14.13
N THR A 230 -15.88 -17.46 14.09
CA THR A 230 -17.28 -17.45 14.57
C THR A 230 -17.39 -17.31 16.10
N LYS A 231 -16.28 -17.49 16.82
CA LYS A 231 -16.24 -17.42 18.29
C LYS A 231 -16.13 -15.97 18.80
N TYR A 232 -16.03 -14.99 17.90
CA TYR A 232 -15.78 -13.59 18.23
C TYR A 232 -16.89 -12.69 17.69
N ASN A 233 -17.21 -11.65 18.44
CA ASN A 233 -18.33 -10.74 18.13
C ASN A 233 -17.83 -9.45 17.46
N TYR A 234 -17.16 -9.59 16.30
CA TYR A 234 -16.82 -8.46 15.43
C TYR A 234 -17.81 -8.36 14.26
N HIS A 235 -17.85 -7.23 13.59
CA HIS A 235 -18.70 -7.04 12.41
C HIS A 235 -17.94 -6.23 11.36
N PHE A 236 -17.52 -6.88 10.27
CA PHE A 236 -16.92 -6.20 9.13
C PHE A 236 -18.01 -5.77 8.15
N LYS A 237 -18.08 -4.48 7.82
CA LYS A 237 -18.91 -4.00 6.71
C LYS A 237 -18.21 -4.23 5.38
N HIS A 238 -16.86 -4.19 5.37
CA HIS A 238 -16.08 -4.25 4.14
C HIS A 238 -14.77 -5.01 4.35
N MET A 239 -14.44 -5.90 3.43
CA MET A 239 -13.22 -6.69 3.45
C MET A 239 -12.55 -6.64 2.08
N THR A 240 -11.23 -6.42 2.05
CA THR A 240 -10.48 -6.36 0.79
C THR A 240 -9.29 -7.31 0.83
N THR A 241 -8.90 -7.81 -0.36
CA THR A 241 -7.72 -8.66 -0.52
C THR A 241 -6.72 -8.02 -1.48
N VAL A 242 -5.43 -8.32 -1.28
CA VAL A 242 -4.33 -7.66 -2.00
C VAL A 242 -3.11 -8.57 -2.12
N GLY A 243 -2.36 -8.37 -3.20
CA GLY A 243 -1.00 -8.87 -3.36
C GLY A 243 -0.88 -10.15 -4.18
N GLU A 244 -1.95 -10.92 -4.29
CA GLU A 244 -2.00 -12.16 -5.07
C GLU A 244 -3.45 -12.53 -5.37
N PRO A 245 -3.72 -13.34 -6.40
CA PRO A 245 -5.09 -13.79 -6.65
C PRO A 245 -5.63 -14.62 -5.48
N ILE A 246 -6.90 -14.44 -5.17
CA ILE A 246 -7.58 -15.26 -4.16
C ILE A 246 -8.38 -16.37 -4.86
N GLU A 247 -8.16 -17.62 -4.43
CA GLU A 247 -8.90 -18.76 -4.97
C GLU A 247 -10.39 -18.64 -4.61
N PRO A 248 -11.31 -19.02 -5.54
CA PRO A 248 -12.74 -18.89 -5.27
C PRO A 248 -13.23 -19.57 -3.99
N GLU A 249 -12.63 -20.70 -3.63
CA GLU A 249 -12.96 -21.42 -2.40
C GLU A 249 -12.54 -20.63 -1.15
N VAL A 250 -11.34 -20.04 -1.17
CA VAL A 250 -10.83 -19.23 -0.06
C VAL A 250 -11.68 -17.95 0.07
N TRP A 251 -12.06 -17.35 -1.09
CA TRP A 251 -12.93 -16.18 -1.13
C TRP A 251 -14.29 -16.50 -0.48
N ARG A 252 -14.90 -17.68 -0.79
CA ARG A 252 -16.20 -18.08 -0.21
C ARG A 252 -16.10 -18.28 1.30
N TRP A 253 -15.02 -18.90 1.80
CA TRP A 253 -14.80 -19.01 3.24
C TRP A 253 -14.66 -17.62 3.88
N TYR A 254 -13.90 -16.75 3.24
CA TYR A 254 -13.68 -15.38 3.70
C TYR A 254 -15.03 -14.63 3.79
N TYR A 255 -15.85 -14.74 2.76
CA TYR A 255 -17.18 -14.11 2.73
C TYR A 255 -18.13 -14.72 3.77
N ASN A 256 -18.29 -16.06 3.75
CA ASN A 256 -19.33 -16.72 4.56
C ASN A 256 -18.98 -16.79 6.03
N VAL A 257 -17.69 -17.04 6.37
CA VAL A 257 -17.27 -17.28 7.77
C VAL A 257 -16.71 -16.00 8.39
N VAL A 258 -15.73 -15.36 7.74
CA VAL A 258 -15.12 -14.15 8.31
C VAL A 258 -16.06 -12.95 8.16
N GLY A 259 -16.66 -12.79 7.00
CA GLY A 259 -17.62 -11.72 6.71
C GLY A 259 -19.05 -12.02 7.14
N LYS A 260 -19.30 -13.19 7.74
CA LYS A 260 -20.61 -13.64 8.24
C LYS A 260 -21.70 -13.61 7.16
N GLY A 261 -21.33 -13.67 5.87
CA GLY A 261 -22.24 -13.60 4.73
C GLY A 261 -22.82 -12.21 4.48
N GLU A 262 -22.36 -11.20 5.17
CA GLU A 262 -22.90 -9.83 5.11
C GLU A 262 -21.89 -8.82 4.54
N ALA A 263 -20.60 -9.01 4.85
CA ALA A 263 -19.56 -8.06 4.46
C ALA A 263 -19.35 -8.02 2.94
N VAL A 264 -19.10 -6.83 2.42
CA VAL A 264 -18.62 -6.69 1.03
C VAL A 264 -17.20 -7.24 0.94
N VAL A 265 -16.92 -8.12 -0.04
CA VAL A 265 -15.58 -8.66 -0.25
C VAL A 265 -15.07 -8.27 -1.63
N VAL A 266 -14.02 -7.47 -1.68
CA VAL A 266 -13.44 -6.97 -2.93
C VAL A 266 -11.98 -7.41 -3.03
N ASP A 267 -11.65 -8.06 -4.14
CA ASP A 267 -10.24 -8.32 -4.47
C ASP A 267 -9.67 -7.11 -5.20
N THR A 268 -8.37 -6.87 -5.04
CA THR A 268 -7.72 -5.71 -5.67
C THR A 268 -6.46 -6.16 -6.40
N TRP A 269 -6.22 -5.58 -7.57
CA TRP A 269 -4.98 -5.80 -8.33
C TRP A 269 -4.27 -4.47 -8.58
N TRP A 270 -2.98 -4.44 -8.26
CA TRP A 270 -2.08 -3.31 -8.46
C TRP A 270 -0.64 -3.71 -8.11
N GLN A 271 0.28 -2.78 -8.27
CA GLN A 271 1.70 -2.98 -8.02
C GLN A 271 2.29 -1.78 -7.29
N THR A 272 3.50 -1.91 -6.78
CA THR A 272 4.24 -0.80 -6.15
C THR A 272 4.31 0.41 -7.08
N GLU A 273 4.61 0.17 -8.34
CA GLU A 273 4.73 1.18 -9.38
C GLU A 273 3.45 2.01 -9.58
N ASN A 274 2.32 1.43 -9.24
CA ASN A 274 1.01 2.04 -9.49
C ASN A 274 0.54 2.99 -8.39
N GLY A 275 1.08 2.85 -7.18
CA GLY A 275 0.73 3.66 -6.02
C GLY A 275 -0.56 3.24 -5.32
N GLY A 276 -1.52 2.66 -6.04
CA GLY A 276 -2.80 2.22 -5.49
C GLY A 276 -3.55 1.30 -6.44
N PHE A 277 -4.79 0.95 -6.09
CA PHE A 277 -5.59 -0.03 -6.83
C PHE A 277 -5.79 0.37 -8.29
N LEU A 278 -5.54 -0.55 -9.22
CA LEU A 278 -5.83 -0.37 -10.64
C LEU A 278 -7.08 -1.14 -11.08
N CYS A 279 -7.24 -2.37 -10.58
CA CYS A 279 -8.44 -3.16 -10.87
C CYS A 279 -9.07 -3.58 -9.55
N SER A 280 -10.38 -3.38 -9.45
CA SER A 280 -11.19 -3.78 -8.31
C SER A 280 -12.66 -3.64 -8.64
N THR A 281 -13.50 -4.40 -7.95
CA THR A 281 -14.94 -4.18 -7.98
C THR A 281 -15.26 -2.94 -7.14
N VAL A 282 -16.01 -2.00 -7.71
CA VAL A 282 -16.53 -0.85 -6.96
C VAL A 282 -17.78 -1.34 -6.19
N PRO A 283 -17.78 -1.29 -4.87
CA PRO A 283 -18.94 -1.75 -4.09
C PRO A 283 -20.25 -1.09 -4.53
N ALA A 284 -21.33 -1.82 -4.49
CA ALA A 284 -22.70 -1.41 -4.85
C ALA A 284 -22.91 -1.06 -6.34
N ILE A 285 -21.83 -0.98 -7.13
CA ILE A 285 -21.93 -0.67 -8.57
C ILE A 285 -21.77 -1.93 -9.42
N ALA A 286 -20.87 -2.83 -9.03
CA ALA A 286 -20.59 -4.04 -9.78
C ALA A 286 -20.65 -5.27 -8.87
N PRO A 287 -21.07 -6.43 -9.40
CA PRO A 287 -21.17 -7.64 -8.58
C PRO A 287 -19.78 -8.17 -8.16
N MET A 288 -19.69 -8.65 -6.93
CA MET A 288 -18.51 -9.38 -6.44
C MET A 288 -18.39 -10.71 -7.19
N LYS A 289 -17.17 -11.08 -7.54
CA LYS A 289 -16.90 -12.34 -8.24
C LYS A 289 -15.70 -13.05 -7.60
N PRO A 290 -15.93 -14.22 -6.99
CA PRO A 290 -14.82 -14.97 -6.41
C PRO A 290 -13.69 -15.24 -7.40
N GLY A 291 -12.46 -14.92 -7.03
CA GLY A 291 -11.29 -15.16 -7.85
C GLY A 291 -11.05 -14.12 -8.95
N SER A 292 -11.67 -12.94 -8.82
CA SER A 292 -11.48 -11.87 -9.81
C SER A 292 -11.35 -10.52 -9.12
N ALA A 293 -10.31 -9.77 -9.47
CA ALA A 293 -10.14 -8.40 -8.99
C ALA A 293 -11.17 -7.44 -9.62
N GLY A 294 -11.78 -7.81 -10.73
CA GLY A 294 -12.80 -6.98 -11.33
C GLY A 294 -12.25 -6.05 -12.42
N PRO A 295 -13.04 -5.05 -12.81
CA PRO A 295 -12.66 -4.10 -13.88
C PRO A 295 -11.66 -3.06 -13.40
N GLY A 296 -11.22 -2.18 -14.28
CA GLY A 296 -10.45 -1.00 -13.89
C GLY A 296 -11.26 -0.09 -12.95
N VAL A 297 -10.59 0.43 -11.92
CA VAL A 297 -11.23 1.41 -11.02
C VAL A 297 -11.52 2.70 -11.81
N PRO A 298 -12.39 3.60 -11.33
CA PRO A 298 -12.74 4.81 -12.08
C PRO A 298 -11.50 5.58 -12.54
N GLY A 299 -11.42 5.87 -13.84
CA GLY A 299 -10.29 6.56 -14.47
C GLY A 299 -9.18 5.65 -14.97
N ILE A 300 -9.25 4.34 -14.72
CA ILE A 300 -8.24 3.36 -15.16
C ILE A 300 -8.84 2.50 -16.27
N TYR A 301 -8.13 2.40 -17.39
CA TYR A 301 -8.58 1.66 -18.58
C TYR A 301 -7.60 0.50 -18.89
N PRO A 302 -7.78 -0.67 -18.23
CA PRO A 302 -6.92 -1.83 -18.53
C PRO A 302 -7.23 -2.40 -19.90
N ILE A 303 -6.19 -2.80 -20.60
CA ILE A 303 -6.25 -3.49 -21.89
C ILE A 303 -5.34 -4.72 -21.83
N ILE A 304 -5.66 -5.73 -22.60
CA ILE A 304 -4.86 -6.96 -22.66
C ILE A 304 -4.21 -7.04 -24.04
N TYR A 305 -2.91 -7.20 -24.07
CA TYR A 305 -2.16 -7.45 -25.30
C TYR A 305 -1.62 -8.88 -25.32
N ASP A 306 -1.62 -9.50 -26.49
CA ASP A 306 -0.87 -10.74 -26.69
C ASP A 306 0.64 -10.45 -26.77
N ASP A 307 1.44 -11.48 -26.94
CA ASP A 307 2.91 -11.31 -26.96
C ASP A 307 3.40 -10.58 -28.21
N GLU A 308 2.58 -10.53 -29.26
CA GLU A 308 2.86 -9.80 -30.51
C GLU A 308 2.42 -8.32 -30.43
N GLY A 309 1.82 -7.90 -29.31
CA GLY A 309 1.38 -6.52 -29.12
C GLY A 309 0.04 -6.20 -29.76
N LYS A 310 -0.78 -7.22 -30.07
CA LYS A 310 -2.13 -7.04 -30.58
C LYS A 310 -3.13 -7.04 -29.41
N GLU A 311 -4.02 -6.05 -29.40
CA GLU A 311 -5.05 -5.94 -28.37
C GLU A 311 -6.06 -7.09 -28.48
N LEU A 312 -6.26 -7.80 -27.37
CA LEU A 312 -7.23 -8.89 -27.28
C LEU A 312 -8.61 -8.31 -26.93
N ALA A 313 -9.62 -8.71 -27.70
CA ALA A 313 -10.99 -8.27 -27.45
C ALA A 313 -11.50 -8.83 -26.11
N ALA A 314 -12.33 -8.04 -25.43
CA ALA A 314 -13.02 -8.52 -24.23
C ALA A 314 -13.87 -9.75 -24.58
N GLY A 315 -13.78 -10.77 -23.75
CA GLY A 315 -14.50 -12.04 -23.99
C GLY A 315 -13.80 -13.02 -24.91
N ALA A 316 -12.59 -12.72 -25.39
CA ALA A 316 -11.84 -13.61 -26.28
C ALA A 316 -11.44 -14.93 -25.63
N GLY A 317 -11.48 -15.03 -24.29
CA GLY A 317 -11.09 -16.24 -23.56
C GLY A 317 -9.60 -16.52 -23.60
N LYS A 318 -8.80 -15.59 -24.09
CA LYS A 318 -7.34 -15.70 -24.21
C LYS A 318 -6.64 -14.94 -23.08
N ALA A 319 -5.51 -15.47 -22.64
CA ALA A 319 -4.63 -14.79 -21.68
C ALA A 319 -3.68 -13.85 -22.42
N GLY A 320 -3.24 -12.80 -21.73
CA GLY A 320 -2.25 -11.84 -22.28
C GLY A 320 -1.68 -10.94 -21.21
N ASN A 321 -0.94 -9.97 -21.64
CA ASN A 321 -0.27 -9.00 -20.78
C ASN A 321 -1.19 -7.80 -20.51
N ILE A 322 -1.43 -7.51 -19.23
CA ILE A 322 -2.26 -6.37 -18.86
C ILE A 322 -1.47 -5.07 -19.00
N CYS A 323 -2.06 -4.11 -19.66
CA CYS A 323 -1.52 -2.75 -19.83
C CYS A 323 -2.57 -1.74 -19.42
N ILE A 324 -2.15 -0.54 -19.05
CA ILE A 324 -3.07 0.55 -18.71
C ILE A 324 -2.97 1.62 -19.81
N ARG A 325 -4.11 1.98 -20.38
CA ARG A 325 -4.16 2.84 -21.57
C ARG A 325 -3.77 4.30 -21.29
N ASN A 326 -3.98 4.77 -20.09
CA ASN A 326 -3.80 6.17 -19.74
C ASN A 326 -3.01 6.33 -18.45
N PRO A 327 -2.26 7.42 -18.25
CA PRO A 327 -1.61 7.70 -16.99
C PRO A 327 -2.64 8.05 -15.90
N TRP A 328 -2.24 7.90 -14.63
CA TRP A 328 -3.07 8.26 -13.46
C TRP A 328 -2.19 8.91 -12.41
N PRO A 329 -2.78 9.68 -11.47
CA PRO A 329 -1.98 10.47 -10.53
C PRO A 329 -1.08 9.65 -9.60
N GLY A 330 -1.45 8.39 -9.30
CA GLY A 330 -0.68 7.51 -8.40
C GLY A 330 0.50 6.80 -9.04
N LEU A 331 0.66 6.90 -10.38
CA LEU A 331 1.79 6.27 -11.07
C LEU A 331 3.11 6.82 -10.54
N MET A 332 4.08 5.94 -10.30
CA MET A 332 5.44 6.38 -9.91
C MET A 332 6.00 7.37 -10.93
N GLN A 333 6.77 8.33 -10.44
CA GLN A 333 7.38 9.35 -11.31
C GLN A 333 8.57 8.79 -12.09
N THR A 334 9.35 7.93 -11.43
CA THR A 334 10.60 7.41 -12.01
C THR A 334 11.14 6.27 -11.14
N ILE A 335 12.21 5.65 -11.60
CA ILE A 335 13.07 4.78 -10.81
C ILE A 335 14.25 5.64 -10.35
N TRP A 336 14.40 5.80 -9.05
CA TRP A 336 15.43 6.62 -8.42
C TRP A 336 16.81 6.22 -8.92
N GLY A 337 17.61 7.20 -9.37
CA GLY A 337 18.95 6.99 -9.89
C GLY A 337 19.02 6.42 -11.31
N TYR A 338 17.91 5.83 -11.81
CA TYR A 338 17.93 5.11 -13.09
C TYR A 338 16.65 5.38 -13.90
N PRO A 339 16.40 6.64 -14.30
CA PRO A 339 15.13 6.99 -14.97
C PRO A 339 14.93 6.26 -16.31
N GLU A 340 15.98 5.92 -17.02
CA GLU A 340 15.91 5.15 -18.27
C GLU A 340 15.29 3.75 -18.05
N ARG A 341 15.47 3.17 -16.87
CA ARG A 341 14.87 1.86 -16.55
C ARG A 341 13.34 1.90 -16.52
N MET A 342 12.77 3.06 -16.21
CA MET A 342 11.32 3.21 -16.28
C MET A 342 10.83 3.03 -17.71
N THR A 343 11.51 3.66 -18.68
CA THR A 343 11.16 3.53 -20.10
C THR A 343 11.33 2.08 -20.58
N THR A 344 12.51 1.51 -20.37
CA THR A 344 12.82 0.17 -20.91
C THR A 344 11.99 -0.94 -20.29
N GLN A 345 11.66 -0.85 -19.00
CA GLN A 345 10.96 -1.94 -18.30
C GLN A 345 9.43 -1.86 -18.43
N TYR A 346 8.87 -0.65 -18.58
CA TYR A 346 7.41 -0.49 -18.48
C TYR A 346 6.75 0.02 -19.76
N PHE A 347 7.50 0.63 -20.67
CA PHE A 347 6.90 1.25 -21.86
C PHE A 347 7.36 0.62 -23.18
N GLU A 348 8.62 0.22 -23.26
CA GLU A 348 9.26 -0.12 -24.54
C GLU A 348 8.56 -1.24 -25.31
N ARG A 349 8.03 -2.24 -24.59
CA ARG A 349 7.44 -3.42 -25.22
C ARG A 349 6.15 -3.11 -26.03
N TYR A 350 5.31 -2.24 -25.49
CA TYR A 350 3.97 -2.01 -26.07
C TYR A 350 3.72 -0.57 -26.50
N CYS A 351 4.63 0.35 -26.22
CA CYS A 351 4.49 1.75 -26.65
C CYS A 351 5.21 1.97 -27.96
N LYS A 352 4.43 2.12 -29.03
CA LYS A 352 5.00 2.40 -30.36
C LYS A 352 5.58 3.81 -30.46
N ASP A 353 5.06 4.74 -29.69
CA ASP A 353 5.52 6.14 -29.65
C ASP A 353 6.42 6.32 -28.42
N LYS A 354 7.70 6.37 -28.65
CA LYS A 354 8.73 6.52 -27.60
C LYS A 354 8.72 7.92 -26.95
N SER A 355 8.04 8.89 -27.59
CA SER A 355 7.88 10.22 -26.98
C SER A 355 6.99 10.24 -25.73
N UNK A 356 6.30 9.31 -25.66
CA UNK A 356 5.49 9.12 -24.52
C UNK A 356 6.19 8.70 -23.31
N UNK A 357 7.11 8.20 -23.55
CA UNK A 357 7.96 7.80 -22.52
C UNK A 357 8.66 8.93 -21.85
N UNK A 358 8.58 9.77 -22.35
CA UNK A 358 9.09 10.94 -21.86
C UNK A 358 8.08 11.70 -21.06
N UNK A 359 7.26 11.25 -20.91
CA UNK A 359 6.28 11.85 -20.17
C UNK A 359 6.63 12.26 -18.84
N GLY A 360 7.71 12.02 -18.39
CA GLY A 360 8.30 12.58 -17.21
C GLY A 360 8.84 14.01 -17.36
N ARG A 361 8.84 14.53 -18.51
CA ARG A 361 9.19 15.95 -18.72
C ARG A 361 7.93 16.80 -18.79
N THR A 362 7.87 17.76 -17.91
CA THR A 362 6.82 18.73 -17.66
C THR A 362 5.99 19.16 -18.88
N SER A 363 4.68 19.09 -18.74
CA SER A 363 3.63 19.45 -19.71
C SER A 363 3.56 20.95 -20.07
N ARG A 364 4.67 21.68 -20.00
CA ARG A 364 4.65 23.13 -20.29
C ARG A 364 4.86 23.50 -21.75
N GLU A 365 5.19 22.53 -22.63
CA GLU A 365 5.63 22.91 -23.99
C GLU A 365 4.84 22.36 -25.17
N THR A 366 3.84 21.49 -24.96
CA THR A 366 3.07 20.98 -26.11
C THR A 366 1.58 20.93 -25.84
N GLY A 367 0.86 21.90 -26.38
CA GLY A 367 -0.62 21.89 -26.44
C GLY A 367 -1.20 20.85 -27.41
N ARG A 368 -0.56 19.69 -27.55
CA ARG A 368 -1.06 18.60 -28.41
C ARG A 368 -1.78 17.55 -27.58
N SER A 369 -2.96 17.15 -28.05
CA SER A 369 -3.75 16.09 -27.43
C SER A 369 -2.92 14.81 -27.27
N MET A 370 -2.84 14.31 -26.02
CA MET A 370 -2.15 13.05 -25.71
C MET A 370 -2.84 11.88 -26.39
N ARG A 371 -2.15 11.18 -27.27
CA ARG A 371 -2.60 9.86 -27.72
C ARG A 371 -2.39 8.86 -26.58
N PRO A 372 -3.27 7.87 -26.44
CA PRO A 372 -3.16 6.92 -25.32
C PRO A 372 -1.84 6.17 -25.33
N THR A 373 -1.12 6.22 -24.21
CA THR A 373 0.15 5.52 -24.02
C THR A 373 -0.10 4.27 -23.20
N ALA A 374 0.14 3.10 -23.76
CA ALA A 374 -0.01 1.84 -23.03
C ALA A 374 1.16 1.63 -22.08
N ILE A 375 0.89 1.62 -20.79
CA ILE A 375 1.88 1.32 -19.76
C ILE A 375 1.82 -0.17 -19.46
N SER A 376 2.88 -0.90 -19.81
CA SER A 376 2.97 -2.32 -19.54
C SER A 376 3.24 -2.56 -18.05
N ALA A 377 2.35 -3.27 -17.39
CA ALA A 377 2.64 -3.87 -16.11
C ALA A 377 3.45 -5.14 -16.38
N SER A 378 4.76 -4.98 -16.63
CA SER A 378 5.60 -6.13 -16.88
C SER A 378 5.70 -7.01 -15.62
N SER A 379 5.50 -8.29 -15.81
CA SER A 379 5.61 -9.33 -14.80
C SER A 379 7.06 -9.55 -14.35
N GLY A 380 7.78 -8.47 -14.08
CA GLY A 380 9.22 -8.51 -13.74
C GLY A 380 9.52 -8.81 -12.29
N ALA A 381 8.68 -9.50 -11.57
CA ALA A 381 9.02 -10.13 -10.29
C ALA A 381 7.78 -10.80 -9.71
N LEU A 382 7.62 -11.93 -10.11
CA LEU A 382 6.92 -13.04 -9.46
C LEU A 382 6.43 -13.95 -10.55
N THR A 383 7.04 -15.09 -10.64
CA THR A 383 6.49 -16.28 -11.23
C THR A 383 5.14 -16.58 -10.58
N MET A 384 4.18 -15.74 -10.83
CA MET A 384 2.78 -16.09 -10.67
C MET A 384 2.15 -15.93 -12.03
N SER A 385 1.87 -17.05 -12.66
CA SER A 385 1.08 -17.10 -13.86
C SER A 385 -0.33 -16.63 -13.53
N SER A 386 -0.49 -15.32 -13.36
CA SER A 386 -1.81 -14.72 -13.39
C SER A 386 -2.23 -14.69 -14.85
N THR A 387 -2.68 -15.83 -15.35
CA THR A 387 -3.37 -15.90 -16.62
C THR A 387 -4.68 -15.13 -16.44
N TRP A 388 -4.63 -13.85 -16.71
CA TRP A 388 -5.83 -13.03 -16.82
C TRP A 388 -6.58 -13.50 -18.07
N ARG A 389 -7.64 -14.25 -17.86
CA ARG A 389 -8.57 -14.51 -18.95
C ARG A 389 -9.46 -13.28 -19.09
N ALA A 390 -9.51 -12.74 -20.30
CA ALA A 390 -10.44 -11.68 -20.66
C ALA A 390 -11.87 -12.24 -20.60
N THR A 391 -12.41 -12.40 -19.38
CA THR A 391 -13.80 -12.77 -19.20
C THR A 391 -14.63 -11.50 -19.37
N GLY A 392 -15.37 -11.44 -20.47
CA GLY A 392 -16.12 -10.27 -20.89
C GLY A 392 -17.18 -9.83 -19.89
N LEU A 393 -16.91 -8.69 -19.28
CA LEU A 393 -17.94 -7.81 -18.79
C LEU A 393 -17.84 -6.51 -19.60
N GLY A 394 -17.98 -6.64 -20.90
CA GLY A 394 -18.29 -5.48 -21.73
C GLY A 394 -19.71 -5.01 -21.41
N PRO A 395 -20.00 -3.71 -21.53
CA PRO A 395 -21.35 -3.25 -21.28
C PRO A 395 -22.31 -3.96 -22.25
N ARG A 396 -23.19 -4.77 -21.71
CA ARG A 396 -24.30 -5.28 -22.48
C ARG A 396 -25.13 -4.05 -22.94
N ARG A 397 -25.18 -3.79 -24.21
CA ARG A 397 -26.11 -2.82 -24.75
C ARG A 397 -27.52 -3.32 -24.42
N SER A 398 -28.12 -2.78 -23.39
CA SER A 398 -29.54 -3.01 -23.11
C SER A 398 -30.36 -2.25 -24.14
N ARG A 399 -31.13 -2.98 -24.91
CA ARG A 399 -32.12 -2.40 -25.83
C ARG A 399 -33.41 -2.11 -25.08
N ALA A 400 -33.36 -1.23 -24.11
CA ALA A 400 -34.60 -0.66 -23.54
C ALA A 400 -34.24 0.68 -22.90
N PRO A 401 -35.02 1.72 -23.13
CA PRO A 401 -34.78 2.98 -22.42
C PRO A 401 -35.08 2.81 -20.95
N PRO A 402 -34.28 3.40 -20.06
CA PRO A 402 -34.55 3.32 -18.64
C PRO A 402 -35.86 4.06 -18.30
N SER A 403 -36.63 3.47 -17.40
CA SER A 403 -37.78 4.15 -16.80
C SER A 403 -37.27 5.41 -16.07
N PRO A 404 -38.03 6.51 -16.10
CA PRO A 404 -37.58 7.75 -15.50
C PRO A 404 -37.36 7.57 -14.01
N CYS A 405 -36.17 7.96 -13.58
CA CYS A 405 -35.73 7.92 -12.15
C CYS A 405 -36.67 8.81 -11.31
N PRO A 406 -37.08 8.37 -10.11
CA PRO A 406 -37.89 9.23 -9.23
C PRO A 406 -37.15 10.51 -8.91
N LYS A 407 -37.80 11.65 -9.01
CA LYS A 407 -37.23 12.97 -8.74
C LYS A 407 -36.80 13.04 -7.25
N TRP A 408 -35.51 13.15 -7.02
CA TRP A 408 -34.96 13.46 -5.67
C TRP A 408 -35.50 14.85 -5.25
N ARG A 409 -36.33 14.87 -4.23
CA ARG A 409 -36.73 16.15 -3.60
C ARG A 409 -35.54 16.67 -2.84
N ARG A 410 -35.12 17.89 -3.14
CA ARG A 410 -34.11 18.62 -2.37
C ARG A 410 -34.62 18.83 -0.95
N ARG A 411 -33.89 18.37 0.04
CA ARG A 411 -34.14 18.78 1.44
C ARG A 411 -33.49 20.15 1.65
N PRO A 412 -34.13 21.04 2.44
CA PRO A 412 -33.54 22.37 2.69
C PRO A 412 -32.23 22.26 3.45
N SER A 413 -31.31 23.18 3.12
CA SER A 413 -29.96 23.29 3.66
C SER A 413 -29.95 23.41 5.19
N CYS A 414 -29.22 22.51 5.87
CA CYS A 414 -28.86 22.69 7.27
C CYS A 414 -27.74 23.75 7.35
N PRO A 415 -27.88 24.78 8.19
CA PRO A 415 -26.79 25.73 8.40
C PRO A 415 -25.67 25.10 9.23
N PHE A 416 -24.44 25.29 8.80
CA PHE A 416 -23.26 24.90 9.56
C PHE A 416 -23.14 25.71 10.85
N PRO A 417 -22.94 25.09 12.01
CA PRO A 417 -22.62 25.86 13.19
C PRO A 417 -21.17 26.33 13.14
N THR A 418 -21.00 27.64 13.16
CA THR A 418 -19.71 28.25 13.41
C THR A 418 -19.53 28.35 14.91
N SER A 419 -18.65 27.59 15.49
CA SER A 419 -17.83 28.05 16.63
C SER A 419 -17.02 26.90 17.26
N SER A 420 -15.80 27.23 17.44
CA SER A 420 -14.71 26.72 18.24
C SER A 420 -15.08 26.04 19.56
N ARG A 421 -14.71 24.79 19.71
CA ARG A 421 -14.20 24.21 20.97
C ARG A 421 -13.41 22.94 20.61
N VAL A 422 -12.10 23.07 20.70
CA VAL A 422 -11.20 21.93 20.63
C VAL A 422 -11.26 21.21 21.97
N ALA A 423 -11.79 20.01 21.98
CA ALA A 423 -11.71 19.14 23.14
C ALA A 423 -10.34 18.43 23.15
N SER A 424 -9.69 18.53 24.28
CA SER A 424 -8.39 17.92 24.57
C SER A 424 -8.50 16.39 24.60
N PRO A 425 -7.65 15.63 23.90
CA PRO A 425 -7.65 14.18 24.06
C PRO A 425 -6.70 13.79 25.19
N ASN A 426 -7.27 13.47 26.32
CA ASN A 426 -6.58 12.72 27.37
C ASN A 426 -7.17 11.31 27.39
N CYS A 427 -6.55 10.40 26.67
CA CYS A 427 -6.76 8.97 26.86
C CYS A 427 -5.40 8.30 26.95
N MET A 428 -4.90 8.18 28.18
CA MET A 428 -3.82 7.28 28.49
C MET A 428 -4.43 5.94 28.91
N PHE A 429 -3.95 4.86 28.32
CA PHE A 429 -4.21 3.51 28.84
C PHE A 429 -2.97 3.04 29.61
N PRO A 430 -3.17 2.27 30.71
CA PRO A 430 -2.07 1.72 31.51
C PRO A 430 -1.26 0.65 30.77
#